data_09fbb7f789effe045731a1f9b402a511
#
_entry.id   09fbb7f789effe045731a1f9b402a511
#
_cell.length_a   1.000
_cell.length_b   1.000
_cell.length_c   1.000
_cell.angle_alpha   90.00
_cell.angle_beta   90.00
_cell.angle_gamma   90.00
#
_symmetry.space_group_name_H-M   'P 1'
#
loop_
_entity.id
_entity.type
_entity.pdbx_description
1 polymer ?
#
loop_
_entity_poly.entity_id
_entity_poly.type
_entity_poly.pdbx_seq_one_letter_code
_entity_poly.pdbx_strand_id
1 'polypeptide(L)'
;MVGIGIFPEGFKRRKRTFTFRRATEGPPRFGCTVEQSDRQTYDRGQSEVVLPPFRASLDRSVLITSREMKLVDKTFTAAEENIAFDEALLLAAERDGDEGGFLRIWEPTDWFVVIGRGSSLENEVDLERCSEDGVPVIRRSSGGAAIVAGPGCLFYAVVLSLKQYPALRFIDRAHAHVLSTLAAGLRSVVPQIERQGTSDLAVEGRKVSGNSLRCRKDHLLYHGTLLYDMPLEPLAHYLRSPPRQPEYRNQRSHRDFVTNLKLPRKVVYQALLSAWDHPEHLRAWPQCDMENLVREKYATHSWTAQIP
;
A
#
# COMPACT_ATOMS: atom_id res chain seq x y z
N MET A 1 12.20 15.86 -36.79
CA MET A 1 11.10 14.91 -36.87
C MET A 1 10.78 14.48 -35.46
N VAL A 2 9.67 15.02 -34.92
CA VAL A 2 9.24 14.77 -33.54
C VAL A 2 8.37 13.54 -33.57
N GLY A 3 8.80 12.46 -32.90
CA GLY A 3 8.03 11.23 -32.79
C GLY A 3 6.90 11.40 -31.78
N ILE A 4 5.66 11.36 -32.28
CA ILE A 4 4.43 11.37 -31.46
C ILE A 4 4.30 9.98 -30.83
N GLY A 5 4.46 9.87 -29.51
CA GLY A 5 4.17 8.67 -28.74
C GLY A 5 2.66 8.41 -28.73
N ILE A 6 2.26 7.28 -29.28
CA ILE A 6 0.86 6.82 -29.30
C ILE A 6 0.57 6.22 -27.93
N PHE A 7 -0.28 6.87 -27.12
CA PHE A 7 -0.88 6.28 -25.93
C PHE A 7 -1.96 5.26 -26.34
N PRO A 8 -2.12 4.15 -25.62
CA PRO A 8 -3.20 3.21 -25.94
C PRO A 8 -4.56 3.88 -25.77
N GLU A 9 -5.43 3.72 -26.77
CA GLU A 9 -6.80 4.21 -26.76
C GLU A 9 -7.59 3.59 -25.60
N GLY A 10 -7.96 4.44 -24.64
CA GLY A 10 -8.75 4.02 -23.47
C GLY A 10 -8.95 5.12 -22.43
N PHE A 11 -8.24 6.23 -22.54
CA PHE A 11 -8.31 7.32 -21.56
C PHE A 11 -9.57 8.18 -21.78
N LYS A 12 -10.73 7.78 -21.23
CA LYS A 12 -11.95 8.59 -21.23
C LYS A 12 -11.86 9.65 -20.13
N ARG A 13 -11.74 10.92 -20.53
CA ARG A 13 -11.85 12.09 -19.65
C ARG A 13 -13.22 12.09 -18.95
N ARG A 14 -13.27 11.83 -17.64
CA ARG A 14 -14.42 12.18 -16.80
C ARG A 14 -14.14 13.53 -16.15
N LYS A 15 -14.74 14.60 -16.69
CA LYS A 15 -14.81 15.89 -15.98
C LYS A 15 -15.76 15.73 -14.79
N ARG A 16 -15.25 15.73 -13.57
CA ARG A 16 -16.07 15.91 -12.36
C ARG A 16 -16.01 17.38 -11.96
N THR A 17 -17.14 18.05 -12.10
CA THR A 17 -17.33 19.41 -11.59
C THR A 17 -17.77 19.28 -10.14
N PHE A 18 -16.93 19.72 -9.20
CA PHE A 18 -17.31 19.82 -7.79
C PHE A 18 -18.03 21.15 -7.57
N THR A 19 -19.34 21.09 -7.30
CA THR A 19 -20.12 22.24 -6.83
C THR A 19 -20.15 22.23 -5.32
N PHE A 20 -19.46 23.18 -4.69
CA PHE A 20 -19.58 23.43 -3.25
C PHE A 20 -20.93 24.08 -2.95
N ARG A 21 -21.87 23.38 -2.30
CA ARG A 21 -22.96 23.99 -1.60
C ARG A 21 -22.51 24.33 -0.18
N ARG A 22 -22.54 25.61 0.16
CA ARG A 22 -22.45 26.07 1.55
C ARG A 22 -23.65 25.55 2.31
N ALA A 23 -23.47 24.67 3.27
CA ALA A 23 -24.47 24.33 4.27
C ALA A 23 -24.22 25.22 5.50
N THR A 24 -25.18 26.08 5.77
CA THR A 24 -25.32 26.81 7.03
C THR A 24 -26.32 26.03 7.87
N GLU A 25 -25.83 25.12 8.73
CA GLU A 25 -26.60 24.62 9.88
C GLU A 25 -25.65 23.77 10.74
N GLY A 26 -25.83 23.82 12.07
CA GLY A 26 -24.92 23.29 13.06
C GLY A 26 -24.70 21.76 12.99
N PRO A 27 -23.73 21.20 13.74
CA PRO A 27 -23.27 19.86 13.55
C PRO A 27 -24.34 18.84 13.94
N PRO A 28 -24.78 17.96 13.01
CA PRO A 28 -25.60 16.83 13.39
C PRO A 28 -24.75 15.85 14.21
N ARG A 29 -25.32 15.32 15.28
CA ARG A 29 -24.74 14.17 15.99
C ARG A 29 -24.91 12.95 15.10
N PHE A 30 -23.89 12.64 14.31
CA PHE A 30 -23.87 11.42 13.53
C PHE A 30 -23.45 10.25 14.43
N GLY A 31 -24.38 9.31 14.61
CA GLY A 31 -24.04 7.99 15.08
C GLY A 31 -23.23 7.29 13.99
N CYS A 32 -21.97 6.94 14.27
CA CYS A 32 -21.18 6.12 13.38
C CYS A 32 -21.73 4.69 13.36
N THR A 33 -22.17 4.25 12.20
CA THR A 33 -22.51 2.86 11.96
C THR A 33 -21.27 2.10 11.49
N VAL A 34 -21.10 0.90 11.98
CA VAL A 34 -20.05 -0.01 11.50
C VAL A 34 -20.60 -0.72 10.27
N GLU A 35 -19.98 -0.52 9.12
CA GLU A 35 -20.38 -1.20 7.89
C GLU A 35 -19.91 -2.65 7.93
N GLN A 36 -20.83 -3.59 7.72
CA GLN A 36 -20.50 -5.01 7.59
C GLN A 36 -20.12 -5.30 6.15
N SER A 37 -19.10 -6.13 5.96
CA SER A 37 -18.69 -6.53 4.61
C SER A 37 -19.81 -7.30 3.91
N ASP A 38 -20.31 -6.76 2.80
CA ASP A 38 -21.16 -7.53 1.90
C ASP A 38 -20.42 -8.76 1.39
N ARG A 39 -21.09 -9.91 1.43
CA ARG A 39 -20.57 -11.16 0.86
C ARG A 39 -20.44 -10.98 -0.66
N GLN A 40 -19.26 -10.70 -1.15
CA GLN A 40 -18.98 -10.98 -2.56
C GLN A 40 -18.95 -12.49 -2.74
N THR A 41 -20.00 -13.00 -3.36
CA THR A 41 -20.06 -14.40 -3.82
C THR A 41 -19.05 -14.57 -4.93
N TYR A 42 -17.91 -15.19 -4.60
CA TYR A 42 -16.94 -15.62 -5.62
C TYR A 42 -17.56 -16.77 -6.42
N ASP A 43 -17.66 -16.56 -7.72
CA ASP A 43 -18.09 -17.58 -8.68
C ASP A 43 -17.12 -18.79 -8.65
N ARG A 44 -17.64 -19.95 -8.28
CA ARG A 44 -16.91 -21.22 -8.20
C ARG A 44 -16.86 -21.88 -9.57
N GLY A 45 -16.05 -21.33 -10.44
CA GLY A 45 -15.95 -21.89 -11.77
C GLY A 45 -14.59 -21.75 -12.41
N GLN A 46 -13.49 -22.11 -11.73
CA GLN A 46 -12.22 -22.40 -12.43
C GLN A 46 -11.29 -23.24 -11.51
N SER A 47 -10.63 -24.21 -12.10
CA SER A 47 -9.75 -25.22 -11.52
C SER A 47 -8.85 -24.72 -10.37
N GLU A 48 -8.94 -25.36 -9.21
CA GLU A 48 -8.06 -25.17 -8.06
C GLU A 48 -6.62 -25.54 -8.44
N VAL A 49 -5.74 -24.54 -8.43
CA VAL A 49 -4.30 -24.78 -8.35
C VAL A 49 -3.99 -25.04 -6.88
N VAL A 50 -3.95 -26.33 -6.50
CA VAL A 50 -3.52 -26.75 -5.17
C VAL A 50 -2.01 -26.59 -5.08
N LEU A 51 -1.55 -25.55 -4.36
CA LEU A 51 -0.14 -25.39 -4.02
C LEU A 51 0.19 -26.37 -2.88
N PRO A 52 1.31 -27.12 -2.96
CA PRO A 52 1.71 -28.04 -1.90
C PRO A 52 2.07 -27.26 -0.61
N PRO A 53 1.80 -27.80 0.59
CA PRO A 53 2.19 -27.17 1.84
C PRO A 53 3.71 -27.15 1.99
N PHE A 54 4.30 -25.97 1.85
CA PHE A 54 5.74 -25.77 2.04
C PHE A 54 6.05 -25.68 3.56
N ARG A 55 6.60 -26.74 4.12
CA ARG A 55 7.22 -26.72 5.45
C ARG A 55 8.71 -26.37 5.32
N ALA A 56 9.05 -25.08 5.33
CA ALA A 56 10.39 -24.64 5.66
C ALA A 56 10.55 -24.67 7.19
N SER A 57 11.62 -25.28 7.68
CA SER A 57 12.00 -25.20 9.09
C SER A 57 12.57 -23.82 9.38
N LEU A 58 11.69 -22.84 9.54
CA LEU A 58 12.00 -21.56 10.15
C LEU A 58 11.96 -21.75 11.67
N ASP A 59 12.90 -21.11 12.36
CA ASP A 59 12.93 -21.07 13.82
C ASP A 59 11.53 -20.68 14.34
N ARG A 60 10.84 -21.62 14.98
CA ARG A 60 9.45 -21.51 15.42
C ARG A 60 9.22 -20.40 16.45
N SER A 61 10.28 -19.77 16.94
CA SER A 61 10.20 -18.68 17.93
C SER A 61 9.79 -17.33 17.35
N VAL A 62 9.62 -17.20 16.01
CA VAL A 62 9.33 -15.92 15.35
C VAL A 62 8.10 -16.01 14.41
N LEU A 63 7.41 -17.14 14.35
CA LEU A 63 6.15 -17.21 13.59
C LEU A 63 5.09 -16.39 14.33
N ILE A 64 4.62 -15.33 13.69
CA ILE A 64 3.36 -14.68 14.08
C ILE A 64 2.33 -15.81 14.09
N THR A 65 1.85 -16.19 15.28
CA THR A 65 0.74 -17.15 15.38
C THR A 65 -0.49 -16.41 14.88
N SER A 66 -0.81 -16.62 13.61
CA SER A 66 -1.83 -15.93 12.81
C SER A 66 -3.26 -16.09 13.31
N ARG A 67 -3.45 -16.82 14.40
CA ARG A 67 -4.82 -17.10 14.94
C ARG A 67 -5.62 -15.83 15.28
N GLU A 68 -4.97 -14.68 15.33
CA GLU A 68 -5.59 -13.44 15.76
C GLU A 68 -5.53 -12.31 14.70
N MET A 69 -4.72 -12.46 13.64
CA MET A 69 -4.65 -11.45 12.57
C MET A 69 -5.95 -11.45 11.74
N LYS A 70 -6.45 -10.27 11.43
CA LYS A 70 -7.69 -10.06 10.69
C LYS A 70 -7.40 -9.55 9.29
N LEU A 71 -8.01 -10.18 8.27
CA LEU A 71 -7.90 -9.74 6.87
C LEU A 71 -8.93 -8.66 6.57
N VAL A 72 -8.48 -7.58 5.95
CA VAL A 72 -9.32 -6.54 5.37
C VAL A 72 -9.07 -6.47 3.87
N ASP A 73 -9.98 -7.04 3.10
CA ASP A 73 -9.96 -7.00 1.63
C ASP A 73 -10.95 -5.93 1.17
N LYS A 74 -10.53 -4.66 1.30
CA LYS A 74 -11.37 -3.51 0.94
C LYS A 74 -10.57 -2.50 0.13
N THR A 75 -11.07 -2.20 -1.06
CA THR A 75 -10.61 -1.11 -1.92
C THR A 75 -11.69 -0.03 -1.96
N PHE A 76 -11.30 1.22 -1.76
CA PHE A 76 -12.17 2.38 -1.92
C PHE A 76 -11.95 3.01 -3.29
N THR A 77 -12.94 3.78 -3.75
CA THR A 77 -12.84 4.45 -5.06
C THR A 77 -11.88 5.63 -5.03
N ALA A 78 -11.89 6.41 -3.93
CA ALA A 78 -11.02 7.57 -3.80
C ALA A 78 -9.64 7.15 -3.26
N ALA A 79 -8.58 7.74 -3.82
CA ALA A 79 -7.22 7.42 -3.44
C ALA A 79 -6.91 7.83 -2.00
N GLU A 80 -7.41 9.00 -1.56
CA GLU A 80 -7.28 9.51 -0.20
C GLU A 80 -7.93 8.59 0.85
N GLU A 81 -9.07 7.96 0.52
CA GLU A 81 -9.74 6.99 1.40
C GLU A 81 -8.85 5.76 1.62
N ASN A 82 -8.23 5.26 0.55
CA ASN A 82 -7.35 4.11 0.63
C ASN A 82 -6.12 4.38 1.50
N ILE A 83 -5.49 5.56 1.34
CA ILE A 83 -4.31 5.93 2.14
C ILE A 83 -4.69 6.25 3.58
N ALA A 84 -5.85 6.91 3.80
CA ALA A 84 -6.36 7.19 5.14
C ALA A 84 -6.72 5.91 5.90
N PHE A 85 -7.24 4.90 5.21
CA PHE A 85 -7.69 3.68 5.85
C PHE A 85 -6.57 2.85 6.46
N ASP A 86 -5.38 2.83 5.86
CA ASP A 86 -4.20 2.21 6.48
C ASP A 86 -3.88 2.86 7.84
N GLU A 87 -3.97 4.20 7.94
CA GLU A 87 -3.78 4.90 9.21
C GLU A 87 -4.95 4.68 10.17
N ALA A 88 -6.19 4.59 9.67
CA ALA A 88 -7.36 4.31 10.50
C ALA A 88 -7.25 2.94 11.21
N LEU A 89 -6.76 1.91 10.50
CA LEU A 89 -6.49 0.60 11.09
C LEU A 89 -5.44 0.68 12.20
N LEU A 90 -4.35 1.44 11.98
CA LEU A 90 -3.33 1.67 13.01
C LEU A 90 -3.92 2.38 14.26
N LEU A 91 -4.73 3.42 14.05
CA LEU A 91 -5.31 4.19 15.15
C LEU A 91 -6.36 3.39 15.91
N ALA A 92 -7.14 2.58 15.23
CA ALA A 92 -8.10 1.67 15.86
C ALA A 92 -7.38 0.62 16.72
N ALA A 93 -6.35 -0.04 16.19
CA ALA A 93 -5.54 -0.99 16.95
C ALA A 93 -4.92 -0.34 18.20
N GLU A 94 -4.37 0.86 18.06
CA GLU A 94 -3.75 1.62 19.16
C GLU A 94 -4.77 1.99 20.24
N ARG A 95 -5.98 2.45 19.84
CA ARG A 95 -7.07 2.82 20.74
C ARG A 95 -7.64 1.62 21.50
N ASP A 96 -7.89 0.53 20.76
CA ASP A 96 -8.60 -0.63 21.27
C ASP A 96 -7.66 -1.65 21.91
N GLY A 97 -6.34 -1.44 21.79
CA GLY A 97 -5.31 -2.35 22.33
C GLY A 97 -5.30 -3.71 21.63
N ASP A 98 -5.64 -3.75 20.34
CA ASP A 98 -5.76 -4.99 19.55
C ASP A 98 -4.38 -5.62 19.34
N GLU A 99 -4.13 -6.74 19.98
CA GLU A 99 -2.85 -7.46 19.86
C GLU A 99 -2.80 -8.38 18.63
N GLY A 100 -3.94 -8.75 18.04
CA GLY A 100 -4.02 -9.65 16.88
C GLY A 100 -3.54 -9.00 15.58
N GLY A 101 -3.82 -7.72 15.41
CA GLY A 101 -3.39 -6.95 14.24
C GLY A 101 -4.26 -7.15 12.99
N PHE A 102 -3.84 -6.50 11.92
CA PHE A 102 -4.56 -6.49 10.64
C PHE A 102 -3.62 -6.75 9.47
N LEU A 103 -4.10 -7.51 8.48
CA LEU A 103 -3.58 -7.54 7.11
C LEU A 103 -4.62 -6.91 6.21
N ARG A 104 -4.25 -5.86 5.49
CA ARG A 104 -5.06 -5.30 4.41
C ARG A 104 -4.38 -5.53 3.08
N ILE A 105 -5.18 -5.93 2.06
CA ILE A 105 -4.74 -6.06 0.68
C ILE A 105 -5.73 -5.29 -0.19
N TRP A 106 -5.23 -4.41 -1.07
CA TRP A 106 -6.05 -3.60 -1.95
C TRP A 106 -5.31 -3.19 -3.22
N GLU A 107 -6.04 -2.76 -4.23
CA GLU A 107 -5.49 -2.32 -5.50
C GLU A 107 -6.25 -1.11 -6.02
N PRO A 108 -5.56 -0.03 -6.42
CA PRO A 108 -6.20 1.13 -7.00
C PRO A 108 -6.75 0.85 -8.39
N THR A 109 -7.89 1.47 -8.71
CA THR A 109 -8.51 1.43 -10.05
C THR A 109 -8.01 2.55 -10.96
N ASP A 110 -7.48 3.62 -10.37
CA ASP A 110 -7.04 4.82 -11.07
C ASP A 110 -5.60 5.19 -10.64
N TRP A 111 -4.93 5.98 -11.47
CA TRP A 111 -3.59 6.47 -11.19
C TRP A 111 -3.58 7.57 -10.13
N PHE A 112 -2.63 7.51 -9.22
CA PHE A 112 -2.31 8.59 -8.29
C PHE A 112 -0.85 8.51 -7.82
N VAL A 113 -0.35 9.61 -7.27
CA VAL A 113 0.98 9.70 -6.67
C VAL A 113 0.86 9.71 -5.15
N VAL A 114 1.69 8.93 -4.47
CA VAL A 114 1.79 8.94 -3.01
C VAL A 114 3.15 9.45 -2.60
N ILE A 115 3.17 10.57 -1.86
CA ILE A 115 4.39 11.13 -1.31
C ILE A 115 4.56 10.78 0.17
N GLY A 116 5.80 10.55 0.60
CA GLY A 116 6.12 10.27 1.99
C GLY A 116 5.90 11.49 2.90
N ARG A 117 5.73 11.24 4.20
CA ARG A 117 5.45 12.27 5.20
C ARG A 117 6.49 13.40 5.20
N GLY A 118 7.76 13.07 5.11
CA GLY A 118 8.87 14.03 5.15
C GLY A 118 9.52 14.27 3.78
N SER A 119 8.82 13.97 2.68
CA SER A 119 9.31 14.18 1.32
C SER A 119 8.91 15.55 0.77
N SER A 120 9.76 16.14 -0.05
CA SER A 120 9.48 17.38 -0.77
C SER A 120 8.67 17.10 -2.04
N LEU A 121 7.52 17.74 -2.18
CA LEU A 121 6.68 17.65 -3.38
C LEU A 121 7.46 18.06 -4.64
N GLU A 122 8.09 19.22 -4.58
CA GLU A 122 8.77 19.82 -5.73
C GLU A 122 10.00 19.00 -6.20
N ASN A 123 10.68 18.32 -5.25
CA ASN A 123 11.87 17.55 -5.56
C ASN A 123 11.57 16.13 -6.07
N GLU A 124 10.40 15.58 -5.75
CA GLU A 124 10.11 14.18 -6.02
C GLU A 124 8.98 13.97 -7.05
N VAL A 125 8.11 14.99 -7.26
CA VAL A 125 6.90 14.86 -8.11
C VAL A 125 6.92 15.92 -9.21
N ASP A 126 6.53 15.54 -10.41
CA ASP A 126 6.23 16.47 -11.50
C ASP A 126 4.77 16.92 -11.35
N LEU A 127 4.57 17.98 -10.58
CA LEU A 127 3.25 18.49 -10.25
C LEU A 127 2.49 19.04 -11.47
N GLU A 128 3.22 19.58 -12.46
CA GLU A 128 2.64 20.09 -13.69
C GLU A 128 1.98 18.96 -14.48
N ARG A 129 2.71 17.88 -14.73
CA ARG A 129 2.17 16.68 -15.41
C ARG A 129 1.04 16.01 -14.62
N CYS A 130 1.18 15.91 -13.30
CA CYS A 130 0.08 15.37 -12.46
C CYS A 130 -1.19 16.22 -12.63
N SER A 131 -1.06 17.55 -12.68
CA SER A 131 -2.20 18.47 -12.85
C SER A 131 -2.81 18.37 -14.25
N GLU A 132 -1.99 18.33 -15.30
CA GLU A 132 -2.44 18.20 -16.70
C GLU A 132 -3.22 16.92 -16.94
N ASP A 133 -2.76 15.81 -16.38
CA ASP A 133 -3.36 14.48 -16.54
C ASP A 133 -4.48 14.20 -15.51
N GLY A 134 -4.70 15.11 -14.54
CA GLY A 134 -5.70 14.94 -13.48
C GLY A 134 -5.35 13.83 -12.49
N VAL A 135 -4.05 13.55 -12.31
CA VAL A 135 -3.53 12.53 -11.38
C VAL A 135 -3.36 13.16 -9.99
N PRO A 136 -4.12 12.71 -8.96
CA PRO A 136 -4.03 13.28 -7.63
C PRO A 136 -2.71 12.92 -6.95
N VAL A 137 -2.21 13.84 -6.14
CA VAL A 137 -1.03 13.65 -5.29
C VAL A 137 -1.45 13.65 -3.83
N ILE A 138 -1.12 12.60 -3.09
CA ILE A 138 -1.57 12.38 -1.71
C ILE A 138 -0.36 12.11 -0.82
N ARG A 139 -0.29 12.76 0.34
CA ARG A 139 0.76 12.51 1.32
C ARG A 139 0.33 11.45 2.31
N ARG A 140 1.12 10.36 2.42
CA ARG A 140 0.89 9.31 3.43
C ARG A 140 1.50 9.69 4.79
N SER A 141 1.06 9.01 5.84
CA SER A 141 1.52 9.25 7.22
C SER A 141 2.89 8.62 7.54
N SER A 142 3.38 7.70 6.71
CA SER A 142 4.68 7.03 6.84
C SER A 142 5.77 7.76 6.02
N GLY A 143 7.03 7.44 6.26
CA GLY A 143 8.18 8.01 5.53
C GLY A 143 8.39 7.45 4.13
N GLY A 144 9.62 7.66 3.61
CA GLY A 144 10.06 7.14 2.29
C GLY A 144 9.75 8.07 1.12
N ALA A 145 10.31 7.78 -0.05
CA ALA A 145 10.17 8.55 -1.29
C ALA A 145 8.77 8.44 -1.91
N ALA A 146 8.51 9.29 -2.89
CA ALA A 146 7.28 9.26 -3.68
C ALA A 146 7.18 7.98 -4.53
N ILE A 147 5.95 7.53 -4.75
CA ILE A 147 5.61 6.42 -5.63
C ILE A 147 4.44 6.79 -6.53
N VAL A 148 4.34 6.14 -7.68
CA VAL A 148 3.14 6.13 -8.51
C VAL A 148 2.38 4.84 -8.22
N ALA A 149 1.09 4.93 -8.10
CA ALA A 149 0.16 3.84 -7.88
C ALA A 149 -0.86 3.78 -9.02
N GLY A 150 -1.26 2.59 -9.40
CA GLY A 150 -2.25 2.36 -10.46
C GLY A 150 -2.58 0.88 -10.59
N PRO A 151 -3.43 0.50 -11.55
CA PRO A 151 -3.72 -0.90 -11.84
C PRO A 151 -2.45 -1.72 -12.09
N GLY A 152 -2.40 -2.94 -11.59
CA GLY A 152 -1.20 -3.78 -11.63
C GLY A 152 -0.23 -3.59 -10.47
N CYS A 153 -0.54 -2.67 -9.55
CA CYS A 153 0.18 -2.42 -8.30
C CYS A 153 -0.67 -2.86 -7.11
N LEU A 154 -0.37 -4.00 -6.54
CA LEU A 154 -1.06 -4.50 -5.36
C LEU A 154 -0.47 -3.87 -4.10
N PHE A 155 -1.29 -3.20 -3.32
CA PHE A 155 -0.93 -2.66 -2.01
C PHE A 155 -1.20 -3.67 -0.91
N TYR A 156 -0.37 -3.65 0.10
CA TYR A 156 -0.63 -4.32 1.36
C TYR A 156 -0.28 -3.42 2.54
N ALA A 157 -0.96 -3.62 3.66
CA ALA A 157 -0.66 -3.01 4.93
C ALA A 157 -0.82 -4.04 6.05
N VAL A 158 0.13 -4.07 6.98
CA VAL A 158 0.02 -4.86 8.22
C VAL A 158 0.11 -3.94 9.42
N VAL A 159 -0.78 -4.14 10.37
CA VAL A 159 -0.71 -3.51 11.69
C VAL A 159 -0.32 -4.58 12.69
N LEU A 160 0.77 -4.35 13.44
CA LEU A 160 1.36 -5.31 14.38
C LEU A 160 1.49 -4.70 15.76
N SER A 161 1.20 -5.50 16.79
CA SER A 161 1.37 -5.10 18.19
C SER A 161 2.85 -5.09 18.57
N LEU A 162 3.33 -3.96 19.08
CA LEU A 162 4.67 -3.81 19.64
C LEU A 162 4.80 -4.38 21.08
N LYS A 163 3.69 -4.79 21.68
CA LYS A 163 3.69 -5.57 22.92
C LYS A 163 4.03 -7.02 22.62
N GLN A 164 3.43 -7.60 21.58
CA GLN A 164 3.75 -8.96 21.13
C GLN A 164 5.13 -9.05 20.47
N TYR A 165 5.51 -8.01 19.70
CA TYR A 165 6.77 -7.95 18.96
C TYR A 165 7.62 -6.74 19.34
N PRO A 166 8.18 -6.68 20.58
CA PRO A 166 8.92 -5.49 21.07
C PRO A 166 10.10 -5.09 20.18
N ALA A 167 10.74 -6.06 19.52
CA ALA A 167 11.87 -5.82 18.63
C ALA A 167 11.50 -4.98 17.39
N LEU A 168 10.22 -4.96 16.99
CA LEU A 168 9.77 -4.17 15.83
C LEU A 168 9.70 -2.66 16.10
N ARG A 169 10.01 -2.20 17.31
CA ARG A 169 10.26 -0.78 17.61
C ARG A 169 11.49 -0.25 16.87
N PHE A 170 12.44 -1.13 16.58
CA PHE A 170 13.64 -0.81 15.80
C PHE A 170 13.33 -0.95 14.31
N ILE A 171 13.51 0.13 13.56
CA ILE A 171 13.15 0.25 12.13
C ILE A 171 13.75 -0.90 11.30
N ASP A 172 15.03 -1.19 11.51
CA ASP A 172 15.73 -2.25 10.78
C ASP A 172 15.15 -3.65 11.07
N ARG A 173 14.74 -3.88 12.33
CA ARG A 173 14.10 -5.13 12.75
C ARG A 173 12.70 -5.26 12.13
N ALA A 174 11.94 -4.17 12.10
CA ALA A 174 10.64 -4.14 11.44
C ALA A 174 10.75 -4.45 9.94
N HIS A 175 11.67 -3.79 9.24
CA HIS A 175 11.95 -4.08 7.83
C HIS A 175 12.39 -5.53 7.63
N ALA A 176 13.34 -6.01 8.44
CA ALA A 176 13.83 -7.38 8.34
C ALA A 176 12.70 -8.40 8.52
N HIS A 177 11.87 -8.23 9.54
CA HIS A 177 10.79 -9.15 9.87
C HIS A 177 9.73 -9.20 8.77
N VAL A 178 9.11 -8.05 8.44
CA VAL A 178 8.01 -8.02 7.48
C VAL A 178 8.46 -8.43 6.08
N LEU A 179 9.61 -7.94 5.60
CA LEU A 179 10.10 -8.30 4.28
C LEU A 179 10.52 -9.76 4.17
N SER A 180 11.05 -10.36 5.24
CA SER A 180 11.36 -11.79 5.26
C SER A 180 10.08 -12.65 5.23
N THR A 181 9.04 -12.24 5.95
CA THR A 181 7.72 -12.88 5.93
C THR A 181 7.11 -12.84 4.53
N LEU A 182 7.10 -11.66 3.90
CA LEU A 182 6.60 -11.51 2.53
C LEU A 182 7.41 -12.32 1.51
N ALA A 183 8.74 -12.24 1.59
CA ALA A 183 9.61 -13.01 0.71
C ALA A 183 9.40 -14.51 0.87
N ALA A 184 9.20 -15.01 2.10
CA ALA A 184 8.90 -16.42 2.34
C ALA A 184 7.59 -16.85 1.67
N GLY A 185 6.51 -16.06 1.76
CA GLY A 185 5.24 -16.33 1.08
C GLY A 185 5.37 -16.31 -0.45
N LEU A 186 6.17 -15.38 -0.98
CA LEU A 186 6.35 -15.20 -2.43
C LEU A 186 7.32 -16.21 -3.06
N ARG A 187 8.23 -16.85 -2.30
CA ARG A 187 9.27 -17.75 -2.88
C ARG A 187 8.71 -18.95 -3.61
N SER A 188 7.52 -19.42 -3.27
CA SER A 188 6.87 -20.52 -3.98
C SER A 188 6.54 -20.19 -5.43
N VAL A 189 6.32 -18.91 -5.75
CA VAL A 189 5.95 -18.40 -7.07
C VAL A 189 7.02 -17.50 -7.69
N VAL A 190 7.93 -16.96 -6.88
CA VAL A 190 9.07 -16.13 -7.28
C VAL A 190 10.31 -16.58 -6.51
N PRO A 191 10.99 -17.67 -6.90
CA PRO A 191 12.11 -18.23 -6.14
C PRO A 191 13.27 -17.25 -5.91
N GLN A 192 13.51 -16.31 -6.86
CA GLN A 192 14.59 -15.34 -6.81
C GLN A 192 14.27 -14.07 -6.01
N ILE A 193 13.09 -14.01 -5.36
CA ILE A 193 12.74 -12.83 -4.58
C ILE A 193 13.65 -12.66 -3.37
N GLU A 194 14.20 -11.50 -3.21
CA GLU A 194 15.14 -11.17 -2.14
C GLU A 194 14.89 -9.78 -1.57
N ARG A 195 15.35 -9.56 -0.35
CA ARG A 195 15.39 -8.23 0.25
C ARG A 195 16.61 -7.47 -0.26
N GLN A 196 16.42 -6.25 -0.75
CA GLN A 196 17.48 -5.36 -1.20
C GLN A 196 17.36 -3.98 -0.51
N GLY A 197 18.50 -3.32 -0.31
CA GLY A 197 18.55 -2.05 0.41
C GLY A 197 17.92 -2.14 1.79
N THR A 198 17.25 -1.07 2.22
CA THR A 198 16.61 -1.00 3.53
C THR A 198 15.20 -1.61 3.53
N SER A 199 14.40 -1.29 2.52
CA SER A 199 12.95 -1.52 2.53
C SER A 199 12.38 -2.05 1.22
N ASP A 200 13.19 -2.67 0.36
CA ASP A 200 12.75 -3.13 -0.94
C ASP A 200 12.74 -4.66 -1.03
N LEU A 201 11.82 -5.21 -1.85
CA LEU A 201 11.98 -6.55 -2.42
C LEU A 201 12.38 -6.40 -3.89
N ALA A 202 13.27 -7.25 -4.34
CA ALA A 202 13.82 -7.25 -5.68
C ALA A 202 13.85 -8.67 -6.28
N VAL A 203 13.85 -8.71 -7.60
CA VAL A 203 14.08 -9.90 -8.40
C VAL A 203 15.18 -9.54 -9.40
N GLU A 204 16.25 -10.33 -9.42
CA GLU A 204 17.41 -10.09 -10.30
C GLU A 204 17.96 -8.66 -10.22
N GLY A 205 18.06 -8.13 -8.98
CA GLY A 205 18.54 -6.78 -8.71
C GLY A 205 17.63 -5.64 -9.19
N ARG A 206 16.39 -5.93 -9.57
CA ARG A 206 15.36 -4.94 -9.95
C ARG A 206 14.23 -4.94 -8.92
N LYS A 207 13.84 -3.74 -8.49
CA LYS A 207 12.81 -3.53 -7.46
C LYS A 207 11.43 -3.94 -7.96
N VAL A 208 10.74 -4.78 -7.18
CA VAL A 208 9.33 -5.16 -7.37
C VAL A 208 8.41 -4.68 -6.24
N SER A 209 8.99 -4.21 -5.12
CA SER A 209 8.26 -3.75 -3.93
C SER A 209 9.02 -2.63 -3.24
N GLY A 210 8.33 -1.58 -2.87
CA GLY A 210 8.82 -0.52 -2.00
C GLY A 210 7.95 -0.42 -0.77
N ASN A 211 8.57 -0.21 0.40
CA ASN A 211 7.91 -0.33 1.68
C ASN A 211 8.27 0.80 2.64
N SER A 212 7.37 1.05 3.57
CA SER A 212 7.53 2.07 4.60
C SER A 212 6.78 1.65 5.87
N LEU A 213 7.05 2.36 6.96
CA LEU A 213 6.41 2.09 8.24
C LEU A 213 6.08 3.37 9.01
N ARG A 214 5.17 3.23 9.96
CA ARG A 214 4.84 4.23 10.98
C ARG A 214 4.64 3.57 12.32
N CYS A 215 5.49 3.91 13.29
CA CYS A 215 5.33 3.48 14.68
C CYS A 215 4.43 4.44 15.45
N ARG A 216 3.58 3.87 16.31
CA ARG A 216 2.89 4.52 17.42
C ARG A 216 3.46 3.98 18.73
N LYS A 217 2.76 4.23 19.84
CA LYS A 217 3.21 3.78 21.15
C LYS A 217 3.25 2.26 21.25
N ASP A 218 2.15 1.60 20.92
CA ASP A 218 1.95 0.16 21.10
C ASP A 218 1.75 -0.62 19.79
N HIS A 219 1.66 0.07 18.64
CA HIS A 219 1.45 -0.55 17.33
C HIS A 219 2.34 0.02 16.24
N LEU A 220 2.59 -0.81 15.24
CA LEU A 220 3.33 -0.51 14.03
C LEU A 220 2.41 -0.72 12.82
N LEU A 221 2.27 0.28 11.96
CA LEU A 221 1.82 0.13 10.59
C LEU A 221 3.04 -0.10 9.69
N TYR A 222 3.04 -1.20 8.96
CA TYR A 222 3.99 -1.46 7.90
C TYR A 222 3.22 -1.67 6.60
N HIS A 223 3.52 -0.92 5.57
CA HIS A 223 2.82 -1.03 4.30
C HIS A 223 3.74 -0.86 3.10
N GLY A 224 3.31 -1.35 1.97
CA GLY A 224 4.07 -1.30 0.74
C GLY A 224 3.28 -1.74 -0.47
N THR A 225 4.00 -1.91 -1.57
CA THR A 225 3.45 -2.27 -2.86
C THR A 225 4.13 -3.52 -3.41
N LEU A 226 3.41 -4.30 -4.20
CA LEU A 226 3.94 -5.36 -5.06
C LEU A 226 3.52 -5.06 -6.50
N LEU A 227 4.50 -4.78 -7.35
CA LEU A 227 4.28 -4.56 -8.78
C LEU A 227 4.17 -5.92 -9.44
N TYR A 228 2.95 -6.30 -9.84
CA TYR A 228 2.73 -7.57 -10.49
C TYR A 228 2.56 -7.46 -12.02
N ASP A 229 1.91 -6.38 -12.49
CA ASP A 229 1.68 -6.12 -13.94
C ASP A 229 1.36 -4.64 -14.23
N MET A 230 1.98 -3.71 -13.47
CA MET A 230 1.74 -2.27 -13.61
C MET A 230 2.53 -1.71 -14.81
N PRO A 231 1.94 -0.91 -15.71
CA PRO A 231 2.71 -0.11 -16.67
C PRO A 231 3.74 0.75 -15.96
N LEU A 232 5.02 0.71 -16.40
CA LEU A 232 6.13 1.38 -15.72
C LEU A 232 6.43 2.79 -16.26
N GLU A 233 5.85 3.16 -17.40
CA GLU A 233 6.02 4.48 -18.02
C GLU A 233 5.58 5.62 -17.09
N PRO A 234 4.45 5.51 -16.34
CA PRO A 234 4.01 6.53 -15.41
C PRO A 234 5.01 6.88 -14.30
N LEU A 235 5.90 5.94 -13.92
CA LEU A 235 6.95 6.21 -12.94
C LEU A 235 7.90 7.34 -13.39
N ALA A 236 8.35 7.30 -14.64
CA ALA A 236 9.23 8.33 -15.19
C ALA A 236 8.47 9.59 -15.65
N HIS A 237 7.15 9.47 -15.83
CA HIS A 237 6.30 10.58 -16.23
C HIS A 237 5.95 11.49 -15.06
N TYR A 238 5.59 10.91 -13.88
CA TYR A 238 5.13 11.68 -12.73
C TYR A 238 6.18 11.87 -11.64
N LEU A 239 7.25 11.06 -11.62
CA LEU A 239 8.28 11.15 -10.58
C LEU A 239 9.58 11.71 -11.13
N ARG A 240 10.18 12.60 -10.35
CA ARG A 240 11.56 13.04 -10.51
C ARG A 240 12.51 12.01 -9.89
N SER A 241 13.81 12.12 -10.19
CA SER A 241 14.81 11.27 -9.53
C SER A 241 14.80 11.54 -8.03
N PRO A 242 14.63 10.50 -7.18
CA PRO A 242 14.56 10.69 -5.75
C PRO A 242 15.91 11.21 -5.22
N PRO A 243 15.91 12.16 -4.26
CA PRO A 243 17.15 12.72 -3.71
C PRO A 243 17.96 11.71 -2.90
N ARG A 244 17.33 10.67 -2.40
CA ARG A 244 17.97 9.56 -1.69
C ARG A 244 17.68 8.26 -2.43
N GLN A 245 18.74 7.53 -2.74
CA GLN A 245 18.66 6.27 -3.49
C GLN A 245 19.41 5.16 -2.73
N PRO A 246 18.90 3.92 -2.72
CA PRO A 246 19.65 2.81 -2.19
C PRO A 246 20.86 2.50 -3.09
N GLU A 247 21.96 2.05 -2.50
CA GLU A 247 23.21 1.77 -3.24
C GLU A 247 22.99 0.82 -4.43
N TYR A 248 22.18 -0.23 -4.23
CA TYR A 248 21.93 -1.20 -5.30
C TYR A 248 21.19 -0.62 -6.51
N ARG A 249 20.58 0.58 -6.39
CA ARG A 249 20.00 1.29 -7.53
C ARG A 249 21.05 1.74 -8.53
N ASN A 250 22.24 2.07 -8.07
CA ASN A 250 23.40 2.47 -8.89
C ASN A 250 23.02 3.52 -9.95
N GLN A 251 22.30 4.57 -9.54
CA GLN A 251 21.84 5.70 -10.36
C GLN A 251 20.98 5.30 -11.59
N ARG A 252 20.51 4.05 -11.66
CA ARG A 252 19.63 3.59 -12.74
C ARG A 252 18.36 4.44 -12.82
N SER A 253 17.85 4.62 -14.03
CA SER A 253 16.55 5.25 -14.28
C SER A 253 15.43 4.46 -13.57
N HIS A 254 14.23 5.04 -13.43
CA HIS A 254 13.09 4.29 -12.90
C HIS A 254 12.80 3.02 -13.73
N ARG A 255 12.87 3.14 -15.07
CA ARG A 255 12.61 2.03 -16.00
C ARG A 255 13.60 0.87 -15.85
N ASP A 256 14.86 1.18 -15.59
CA ASP A 256 15.92 0.17 -15.48
C ASP A 256 15.99 -0.44 -14.07
N PHE A 257 15.53 0.33 -13.07
CA PHE A 257 15.60 -0.06 -11.66
C PHE A 257 14.39 -0.85 -11.20
N VAL A 258 13.19 -0.57 -11.73
CA VAL A 258 11.92 -1.18 -11.31
C VAL A 258 11.48 -2.25 -12.30
N THR A 259 10.79 -3.29 -11.82
CA THR A 259 10.20 -4.32 -12.67
C THR A 259 8.89 -4.87 -12.06
N ASN A 260 8.14 -5.61 -12.83
CA ASN A 260 6.98 -6.36 -12.37
C ASN A 260 7.33 -7.82 -12.08
N LEU A 261 6.55 -8.45 -11.20
CA LEU A 261 6.61 -9.90 -10.96
C LEU A 261 6.16 -10.72 -12.18
N LYS A 262 5.35 -10.12 -13.07
CA LYS A 262 4.76 -10.76 -14.25
C LYS A 262 3.95 -12.01 -13.89
N LEU A 263 3.18 -11.92 -12.83
CA LEU A 263 2.31 -12.96 -12.32
C LEU A 263 0.85 -12.47 -12.32
N PRO A 264 -0.13 -13.38 -12.45
CA PRO A 264 -1.53 -13.02 -12.27
C PRO A 264 -1.80 -12.46 -10.85
N ARG A 265 -2.66 -11.43 -10.74
CA ARG A 265 -3.07 -10.83 -9.46
C ARG A 265 -3.42 -11.88 -8.39
N LYS A 266 -4.22 -12.88 -8.78
CA LYS A 266 -4.65 -13.95 -7.87
C LYS A 266 -3.49 -14.71 -7.24
N VAL A 267 -2.43 -14.97 -8.00
CA VAL A 267 -1.23 -15.68 -7.51
C VAL A 267 -0.51 -14.85 -6.46
N VAL A 268 -0.28 -13.55 -6.73
CA VAL A 268 0.38 -12.63 -5.79
C VAL A 268 -0.47 -12.43 -4.54
N TYR A 269 -1.78 -12.29 -4.69
CA TYR A 269 -2.72 -12.16 -3.58
C TYR A 269 -2.68 -13.41 -2.67
N GLN A 270 -2.72 -14.62 -3.23
CA GLN A 270 -2.64 -15.86 -2.45
C GLN A 270 -1.29 -16.02 -1.75
N ALA A 271 -0.19 -15.62 -2.39
CA ALA A 271 1.14 -15.62 -1.78
C ALA A 271 1.20 -14.66 -0.56
N LEU A 272 0.55 -13.49 -0.64
CA LEU A 272 0.41 -12.58 0.49
C LEU A 272 -0.40 -13.20 1.63
N LEU A 273 -1.53 -13.82 1.34
CA LEU A 273 -2.32 -14.52 2.37
C LEU A 273 -1.51 -15.64 3.05
N SER A 274 -0.79 -16.42 2.26
CA SER A 274 0.07 -17.50 2.78
C SER A 274 1.21 -16.98 3.65
N ALA A 275 1.76 -15.81 3.35
CA ALA A 275 2.80 -15.16 4.16
C ALA A 275 2.31 -14.87 5.59
N TRP A 276 1.01 -14.65 5.76
CA TRP A 276 0.37 -14.32 7.03
C TRP A 276 -0.61 -15.42 7.50
N ASP A 277 -0.40 -16.65 7.04
CA ASP A 277 -1.10 -17.87 7.47
C ASP A 277 -2.63 -17.83 7.26
N HIS A 278 -3.06 -17.16 6.19
CA HIS A 278 -4.46 -17.05 5.77
C HIS A 278 -5.39 -16.46 6.86
N PRO A 279 -5.20 -15.19 7.25
CA PRO A 279 -6.00 -14.58 8.30
C PRO A 279 -7.49 -14.54 7.96
N GLU A 280 -8.33 -14.59 8.99
CA GLU A 280 -9.79 -14.54 8.83
C GLU A 280 -10.26 -13.13 8.45
N HIS A 281 -11.32 -13.05 7.63
CA HIS A 281 -11.90 -11.78 7.23
C HIS A 281 -12.48 -11.00 8.41
N LEU A 282 -12.07 -9.74 8.54
CA LEU A 282 -12.69 -8.78 9.44
C LEU A 282 -14.12 -8.46 8.96
N ARG A 283 -15.10 -8.55 9.84
CA ARG A 283 -16.51 -8.30 9.50
C ARG A 283 -16.90 -6.82 9.57
N ALA A 284 -16.19 -6.04 10.37
CA ALA A 284 -16.46 -4.64 10.59
C ALA A 284 -15.13 -3.87 10.74
N TRP A 285 -15.00 -2.72 10.13
CA TRP A 285 -13.77 -1.91 10.11
C TRP A 285 -14.02 -0.46 10.57
N PRO A 286 -12.97 0.29 10.94
CA PRO A 286 -13.08 1.65 11.50
C PRO A 286 -13.41 2.70 10.41
N GLN A 287 -14.59 2.62 9.81
CA GLN A 287 -15.01 3.49 8.71
C GLN A 287 -15.08 4.96 9.15
N CYS A 288 -15.64 5.24 10.31
CA CYS A 288 -15.72 6.62 10.82
C CYS A 288 -14.35 7.24 11.07
N ASP A 289 -13.39 6.44 11.57
CA ASP A 289 -12.02 6.93 11.75
C ASP A 289 -11.39 7.29 10.39
N MET A 290 -11.62 6.47 9.37
CA MET A 290 -11.16 6.73 8.00
C MET A 290 -11.80 7.99 7.43
N GLU A 291 -13.13 8.15 7.51
CA GLU A 291 -13.84 9.32 7.01
C GLU A 291 -13.39 10.61 7.70
N ASN A 292 -13.16 10.57 9.01
CA ASN A 292 -12.61 11.70 9.77
C ASN A 292 -11.19 12.04 9.30
N LEU A 293 -10.32 11.04 9.11
CA LEU A 293 -8.97 11.24 8.57
C LEU A 293 -8.98 11.84 7.17
N VAL A 294 -9.88 11.38 6.31
CA VAL A 294 -10.04 11.98 4.96
C VAL A 294 -10.40 13.45 5.09
N ARG A 295 -11.46 13.77 5.82
CA ARG A 295 -11.97 15.15 5.97
C ARG A 295 -10.96 16.09 6.61
N GLU A 296 -10.28 15.66 7.67
CA GLU A 296 -9.42 16.52 8.49
C GLU A 296 -7.96 16.56 8.02
N LYS A 297 -7.56 15.60 7.21
CA LYS A 297 -6.16 15.42 6.83
C LYS A 297 -5.97 15.11 5.34
N TYR A 298 -6.35 13.94 4.87
CA TYR A 298 -5.92 13.42 3.56
C TYR A 298 -6.52 14.15 2.35
N ALA A 299 -7.71 14.74 2.48
CA ALA A 299 -8.31 15.60 1.47
C ALA A 299 -7.91 17.08 1.60
N THR A 300 -7.05 17.43 2.57
CA THR A 300 -6.64 18.82 2.77
C THR A 300 -5.35 19.15 2.02
N HIS A 301 -5.35 20.31 1.34
CA HIS A 301 -4.14 20.82 0.69
C HIS A 301 -3.01 21.08 1.70
N SER A 302 -3.32 21.56 2.91
CA SER A 302 -2.33 21.84 3.95
C SER A 302 -1.55 20.60 4.38
N TRP A 303 -2.17 19.43 4.40
CA TRP A 303 -1.47 18.18 4.67
C TRP A 303 -0.57 17.75 3.52
N THR A 304 -1.09 17.77 2.29
CA THR A 304 -0.33 17.34 1.12
C THR A 304 0.83 18.28 0.81
N ALA A 305 0.62 19.58 0.92
CA ALA A 305 1.61 20.61 0.64
C ALA A 305 2.56 20.95 1.80
N GLN A 306 2.42 20.27 2.97
CA GLN A 306 3.31 20.58 4.10
C GLN A 306 4.79 20.46 3.69
N ILE A 307 5.58 21.43 4.11
CA ILE A 307 7.04 21.43 3.95
C ILE A 307 7.63 20.54 5.07
N PRO A 308 8.55 19.62 4.76
CA PRO A 308 9.19 18.73 5.73
C PRO A 308 9.96 19.46 6.82
#